data_7b84ff8159447ed0c00f58889150ea01
#
_entry.id   7b84ff8159447ed0c00f58889150ea01
#
_cell.length_a   1.000
_cell.length_b   1.000
_cell.length_c   1.000
_cell.angle_alpha   90.00
_cell.angle_beta   90.00
_cell.angle_gamma   90.00
#
_symmetry.space_group_name_H-M   'P 1'
#
loop_
_entity.id
_entity.type
_entity.pdbx_description
1 polymer ?
#
loop_
_entity_poly.entity_id
_entity_poly.type
_entity_poly.pdbx_seq_one_letter_code
_entity_poly.pdbx_strand_id
1 'polypeptide(L)'
;ESDVDTSSKRKTIRKKSIVIDQIRELSEYLELSAHQEKGRRIILIEPADSLNQSASNALLKILEEPPENTLFILITSQAQKLIATIRSRCQLLDLRGPSLDEARLFLDGKKIAHEESLLSFTGGSPFNAIKELENQSERTVITQLLSQGHKIDITKINYTILTQGLDWTVNMIQKWAFDLLLNFHTQQSYYFKNEEARI
;
A
#
# COMPACT_ATOMS: atom_id res chain seq x y z
N GLU A 1 25.70 -39.28 -4.41
CA GLU A 1 25.74 -38.31 -3.31
C GLU A 1 25.19 -37.00 -3.84
N SER A 2 23.95 -36.77 -3.53
CA SER A 2 23.18 -35.64 -4.03
C SER A 2 23.03 -34.62 -2.92
N ASP A 3 23.73 -33.50 -3.05
CA ASP A 3 23.53 -32.32 -2.19
C ASP A 3 22.18 -31.68 -2.47
N VAL A 4 21.28 -31.81 -1.52
CA VAL A 4 19.99 -31.13 -1.51
C VAL A 4 20.22 -29.73 -0.95
N ASP A 5 20.28 -28.75 -1.85
CA ASP A 5 20.31 -27.32 -1.51
C ASP A 5 18.94 -26.88 -0.96
N THR A 6 18.80 -26.91 0.35
CA THR A 6 17.65 -26.38 1.10
C THR A 6 17.79 -24.86 1.26
N SER A 7 17.59 -24.14 0.17
CA SER A 7 17.39 -22.67 0.20
C SER A 7 16.10 -22.35 0.93
N SER A 8 16.18 -22.28 2.27
CA SER A 8 15.14 -21.75 3.15
C SER A 8 14.87 -20.29 2.80
N LYS A 9 13.80 -20.02 2.04
CA LYS A 9 13.25 -18.66 1.87
C LYS A 9 12.84 -18.13 3.24
N ARG A 10 13.74 -17.39 3.90
CA ARG A 10 13.41 -16.60 5.10
C ARG A 10 12.28 -15.64 4.71
N LYS A 11 11.07 -15.93 5.16
CA LYS A 11 9.92 -15.04 5.08
C LYS A 11 10.24 -13.84 5.98
N THR A 12 10.75 -12.75 5.40
CA THR A 12 11.00 -11.51 6.13
C THR A 12 9.66 -10.98 6.62
N ILE A 13 9.36 -11.15 7.90
CA ILE A 13 8.20 -10.56 8.54
C ILE A 13 8.44 -9.04 8.53
N ARG A 14 7.78 -8.32 7.63
CA ARG A 14 7.80 -6.85 7.64
C ARG A 14 7.19 -6.39 8.95
N LYS A 15 8.01 -5.81 9.83
CA LYS A 15 7.52 -5.17 11.05
C LYS A 15 6.52 -4.08 10.63
N LYS A 16 5.34 -4.05 11.28
CA LYS A 16 4.27 -3.07 10.98
C LYS A 16 4.64 -1.62 11.36
N SER A 17 5.77 -1.40 12.05
CA SER A 17 6.22 -0.08 12.47
C SER A 17 7.73 0.07 12.38
N ILE A 18 8.18 1.29 12.05
CA ILE A 18 9.56 1.71 12.15
C ILE A 18 9.83 2.08 13.61
N VAL A 19 10.82 1.41 14.23
CA VAL A 19 11.15 1.56 15.64
C VAL A 19 12.41 2.40 15.83
N ILE A 20 12.60 2.92 17.06
CA ILE A 20 13.69 3.82 17.40
C ILE A 20 15.08 3.28 17.07
N ASP A 21 15.30 1.96 17.21
CA ASP A 21 16.60 1.36 16.98
C ASP A 21 17.03 1.47 15.51
N GLN A 22 16.09 1.40 14.56
CA GLN A 22 16.37 1.63 13.14
C GLN A 22 16.80 3.07 12.86
N ILE A 23 16.26 4.05 13.59
CA ILE A 23 16.66 5.45 13.48
C ILE A 23 18.03 5.69 14.14
N ARG A 24 18.35 4.97 15.21
CA ARG A 24 19.67 5.02 15.85
C ARG A 24 20.75 4.45 14.93
N GLU A 25 20.50 3.28 14.33
CA GLU A 25 21.39 2.69 13.33
C GLU A 25 21.64 3.65 12.15
N LEU A 26 20.58 4.35 11.70
CA LEU A 26 20.70 5.40 10.68
C LEU A 26 21.60 6.56 11.16
N SER A 27 21.44 7.03 12.41
CA SER A 27 22.28 8.09 12.97
C SER A 27 23.75 7.69 13.00
N GLU A 28 24.05 6.48 13.49
CA GLU A 28 25.42 5.95 13.53
C GLU A 28 26.02 5.84 12.12
N TYR A 29 25.25 5.35 11.16
CA TYR A 29 25.69 5.31 9.75
C TYR A 29 26.01 6.70 9.21
N LEU A 30 25.18 7.70 9.50
CA LEU A 30 25.38 9.07 9.04
C LEU A 30 26.62 9.73 9.66
N GLU A 31 26.90 9.46 10.93
CA GLU A 31 28.10 9.95 11.63
C GLU A 31 29.36 9.32 11.05
N LEU A 32 29.40 8.00 10.89
CA LEU A 32 30.55 7.28 10.34
C LEU A 32 30.83 7.69 8.89
N SER A 33 29.81 7.86 8.08
CA SER A 33 29.96 8.20 6.67
C SER A 33 30.30 9.67 6.42
N ALA A 34 30.08 10.55 7.40
CA ALA A 34 30.43 11.97 7.29
C ALA A 34 31.94 12.19 7.07
N HIS A 35 32.79 11.30 7.55
CA HIS A 35 34.24 11.37 7.44
C HIS A 35 34.83 10.67 6.21
N GLN A 36 34.05 9.84 5.50
CA GLN A 36 34.60 8.97 4.44
C GLN A 36 34.15 9.33 3.02
N GLU A 37 32.98 9.97 2.83
CA GLU A 37 32.41 10.18 1.51
C GLU A 37 32.12 11.64 1.19
N LYS A 38 32.71 12.13 0.08
CA LYS A 38 32.43 13.47 -0.50
C LYS A 38 31.11 13.50 -1.32
N GLY A 39 30.32 12.43 -1.33
CA GLY A 39 29.12 12.28 -2.14
C GLY A 39 27.86 12.83 -1.48
N ARG A 40 26.78 12.98 -2.30
CA ARG A 40 25.43 13.25 -1.78
C ARG A 40 24.84 11.96 -1.25
N ARG A 41 24.21 12.04 -0.07
CA ARG A 41 23.50 10.93 0.57
C ARG A 41 22.00 11.14 0.43
N ILE A 42 21.29 10.09 0.12
CA ILE A 42 19.81 10.11 0.05
C ILE A 42 19.29 9.07 1.02
N ILE A 43 18.51 9.52 2.00
CA ILE A 43 17.86 8.69 2.99
C ILE A 43 16.38 8.61 2.65
N LEU A 44 15.91 7.40 2.35
CA LEU A 44 14.51 7.13 2.03
C LEU A 44 13.83 6.42 3.19
N ILE A 45 12.73 6.98 3.69
CA ILE A 45 11.90 6.40 4.75
C ILE A 45 10.51 6.12 4.18
N GLU A 46 10.16 4.83 4.06
CA GLU A 46 8.88 4.36 3.49
C GLU A 46 8.38 3.10 4.20
N PRO A 47 7.12 3.08 4.64
CA PRO A 47 6.18 4.19 4.76
C PRO A 47 6.48 5.04 6.01
N ALA A 48 6.58 6.36 5.84
CA ALA A 48 6.97 7.25 6.95
C ALA A 48 5.89 7.33 8.06
N ASP A 49 4.63 7.07 7.74
CA ASP A 49 3.53 7.00 8.71
C ASP A 49 3.59 5.74 9.61
N SER A 50 4.50 4.80 9.36
CA SER A 50 4.76 3.67 10.24
C SER A 50 5.80 3.95 11.34
N LEU A 51 6.39 5.16 11.38
CA LEU A 51 7.24 5.59 12.47
C LEU A 51 6.45 5.59 13.79
N ASN A 52 6.93 4.86 14.81
CA ASN A 52 6.36 5.00 16.14
C ASN A 52 6.79 6.33 16.77
N GLN A 53 6.16 6.72 17.88
CA GLN A 53 6.42 8.00 18.55
C GLN A 53 7.90 8.20 18.91
N SER A 54 8.55 7.14 19.42
CA SER A 54 9.97 7.21 19.81
C SER A 54 10.90 7.35 18.61
N ALA A 55 10.62 6.64 17.51
CA ALA A 55 11.34 6.76 16.25
C ALA A 55 11.17 8.15 15.61
N SER A 56 9.94 8.67 15.64
CA SER A 56 9.63 10.01 15.17
C SER A 56 10.42 11.07 15.93
N ASN A 57 10.46 10.97 17.26
CA ASN A 57 11.22 11.91 18.10
C ASN A 57 12.74 11.79 17.88
N ALA A 58 13.26 10.59 17.63
CA ALA A 58 14.67 10.41 17.31
C ALA A 58 15.01 11.02 15.93
N LEU A 59 14.12 10.83 14.95
CA LEU A 59 14.29 11.40 13.60
C LEU A 59 14.29 12.94 13.61
N LEU A 60 13.50 13.58 14.49
CA LEU A 60 13.45 15.03 14.61
C LEU A 60 14.83 15.63 14.85
N LYS A 61 15.66 15.03 15.69
CA LYS A 61 17.01 15.52 15.99
C LYS A 61 17.88 15.57 14.73
N ILE A 62 17.75 14.57 13.86
CA ILE A 62 18.50 14.49 12.62
C ILE A 62 17.96 15.50 11.59
N LEU A 63 16.63 15.72 11.57
CA LEU A 63 16.01 16.68 10.66
C LEU A 63 16.23 18.15 11.08
N GLU A 64 16.50 18.41 12.36
CA GLU A 64 16.86 19.75 12.86
C GLU A 64 18.26 20.17 12.44
N GLU A 65 19.21 19.24 12.53
CA GLU A 65 20.61 19.44 12.15
C GLU A 65 21.06 18.33 11.19
N PRO A 66 20.57 18.35 9.94
CA PRO A 66 20.88 17.30 9.00
C PRO A 66 22.38 17.33 8.63
N PRO A 67 23.03 16.15 8.52
CA PRO A 67 24.41 16.08 8.08
C PRO A 67 24.59 16.67 6.69
N GLU A 68 25.74 17.29 6.44
CA GLU A 68 26.05 17.91 5.16
C GLU A 68 25.84 16.94 3.99
N ASN A 69 25.37 17.47 2.87
CA ASN A 69 25.10 16.71 1.64
C ASN A 69 24.12 15.54 1.80
N THR A 70 23.21 15.61 2.79
CA THR A 70 22.22 14.57 3.03
C THR A 70 20.81 15.08 2.69
N LEU A 71 20.10 14.32 1.84
CA LEU A 71 18.70 14.55 1.50
C LEU A 71 17.83 13.48 2.16
N PHE A 72 16.84 13.89 2.92
CA PHE A 72 15.82 13.01 3.48
C PHE A 72 14.58 13.04 2.60
N ILE A 73 14.09 11.86 2.21
CA ILE A 73 12.83 11.67 1.48
C ILE A 73 11.92 10.79 2.32
N LEU A 74 10.83 11.37 2.80
CA LEU A 74 9.81 10.69 3.58
C LEU A 74 8.60 10.43 2.68
N ILE A 75 8.28 9.17 2.44
CA ILE A 75 7.13 8.78 1.61
C ILE A 75 6.00 8.27 2.50
N THR A 76 4.81 8.82 2.32
CA THR A 76 3.61 8.41 3.04
C THR A 76 2.36 8.63 2.21
N SER A 77 1.38 7.74 2.33
CA SER A 77 0.02 7.94 1.81
C SER A 77 -0.88 8.70 2.79
N GLN A 78 -0.42 8.94 4.03
CA GLN A 78 -1.20 9.50 5.13
C GLN A 78 -0.39 10.57 5.88
N ALA A 79 -0.08 11.68 5.21
CA ALA A 79 0.76 12.74 5.76
C ALA A 79 0.24 13.29 7.12
N GLN A 80 -1.08 13.24 7.35
CA GLN A 80 -1.70 13.64 8.62
C GLN A 80 -1.33 12.73 9.80
N LYS A 81 -0.87 11.50 9.57
CA LYS A 81 -0.38 10.60 10.63
C LYS A 81 1.04 10.93 11.10
N LEU A 82 1.81 11.65 10.27
CA LEU A 82 3.10 12.14 10.70
C LEU A 82 2.93 13.23 11.75
N ILE A 83 3.76 13.20 12.79
CA ILE A 83 3.75 14.25 13.82
C ILE A 83 4.00 15.62 13.19
N ALA A 84 3.31 16.63 13.71
CA ALA A 84 3.33 17.99 13.15
C ALA A 84 4.75 18.57 13.06
N THR A 85 5.60 18.22 14.02
CA THR A 85 7.00 18.64 14.10
C THR A 85 7.90 18.09 12.98
N ILE A 86 7.64 16.86 12.50
CA ILE A 86 8.30 16.33 11.28
C ILE A 86 7.80 17.09 10.06
N ARG A 87 6.47 17.24 9.92
CA ARG A 87 5.87 17.93 8.76
C ARG A 87 6.35 19.37 8.61
N SER A 88 6.57 20.08 9.73
CA SER A 88 7.04 21.47 9.71
C SER A 88 8.51 21.63 9.25
N ARG A 89 9.31 20.55 9.30
CA ARG A 89 10.72 20.52 8.87
C ARG A 89 10.92 19.93 7.48
N CYS A 90 9.85 19.44 6.87
CA CYS A 90 9.89 18.87 5.53
C CYS A 90 9.10 19.74 4.55
N GLN A 91 9.61 19.84 3.33
CA GLN A 91 8.82 20.39 2.23
C GLN A 91 7.83 19.33 1.77
N LEU A 92 6.54 19.65 1.82
CA LEU A 92 5.50 18.74 1.33
C LEU A 92 5.46 18.79 -0.21
N LEU A 93 5.60 17.62 -0.82
CA LEU A 93 5.36 17.41 -2.24
C LEU A 93 4.14 16.49 -2.39
N ASP A 94 3.04 17.05 -2.87
CA ASP A 94 1.81 16.28 -3.13
C ASP A 94 1.90 15.62 -4.51
N LEU A 95 2.09 14.30 -4.51
CA LEU A 95 2.11 13.48 -5.72
C LEU A 95 0.70 12.92 -5.94
N ARG A 96 -0.02 13.51 -6.87
CA ARG A 96 -1.34 13.02 -7.27
C ARG A 96 -1.22 11.69 -7.99
N GLY A 97 -2.20 10.82 -7.77
CA GLY A 97 -2.35 9.61 -8.56
C GLY A 97 -2.57 9.94 -10.05
N PRO A 98 -2.31 8.99 -10.95
CA PRO A 98 -2.56 9.19 -12.36
C PRO A 98 -4.06 9.37 -12.62
N SER A 99 -4.40 10.14 -13.65
CA SER A 99 -5.76 10.16 -14.21
C SER A 99 -6.12 8.79 -14.79
N LEU A 100 -7.40 8.52 -15.00
CA LEU A 100 -7.84 7.26 -15.62
C LEU A 100 -7.23 7.07 -17.02
N ASP A 101 -7.08 8.14 -17.79
CA ASP A 101 -6.49 8.06 -19.12
C ASP A 101 -4.99 7.76 -19.08
N GLU A 102 -4.24 8.36 -18.14
CA GLU A 102 -2.83 8.04 -17.93
C GLU A 102 -2.65 6.59 -17.45
N ALA A 103 -3.53 6.12 -16.56
CA ALA A 103 -3.52 4.74 -16.10
C ALA A 103 -3.81 3.75 -17.24
N ARG A 104 -4.76 4.05 -18.12
CA ARG A 104 -5.05 3.27 -19.34
C ARG A 104 -3.85 3.22 -20.27
N LEU A 105 -3.29 4.38 -20.61
CA LEU A 105 -2.11 4.46 -21.48
C LEU A 105 -0.93 3.66 -20.92
N PHE A 106 -0.74 3.68 -19.62
CA PHE A 106 0.30 2.87 -18.98
C PHE A 106 0.07 1.36 -19.15
N LEU A 107 -1.18 0.88 -18.92
CA LEU A 107 -1.53 -0.54 -19.07
C LEU A 107 -1.43 -0.99 -20.54
N ASP A 108 -1.91 -0.17 -21.47
CA ASP A 108 -1.81 -0.41 -22.93
C ASP A 108 -0.33 -0.51 -23.37
N GLY A 109 0.50 0.42 -22.91
CA GLY A 109 1.94 0.41 -23.18
C GLY A 109 2.65 -0.84 -22.63
N LYS A 110 2.12 -1.45 -21.58
CA LYS A 110 2.56 -2.74 -21.03
C LYS A 110 1.91 -3.94 -21.70
N LYS A 111 0.98 -3.74 -22.66
CA LYS A 111 0.19 -4.79 -23.32
C LYS A 111 -0.61 -5.65 -22.34
N ILE A 112 -1.08 -5.05 -21.26
CA ILE A 112 -1.89 -5.72 -20.23
C ILE A 112 -3.35 -5.49 -20.59
N ALA A 113 -4.06 -6.58 -20.90
CA ALA A 113 -5.50 -6.53 -21.11
C ALA A 113 -6.19 -6.10 -19.80
N HIS A 114 -7.01 -5.08 -19.87
CA HIS A 114 -7.72 -4.55 -18.72
C HIS A 114 -9.11 -4.07 -19.11
N GLU A 115 -10.02 -4.15 -18.16
CA GLU A 115 -11.34 -3.56 -18.26
C GLU A 115 -11.38 -2.24 -17.49
N GLU A 116 -12.22 -1.31 -17.92
CA GLU A 116 -12.40 -0.01 -17.25
C GLU A 116 -12.88 -0.18 -15.79
N SER A 117 -13.71 -1.19 -15.57
CA SER A 117 -14.18 -1.60 -14.25
C SER A 117 -13.04 -1.89 -13.28
N LEU A 118 -11.96 -2.50 -13.77
CA LEU A 118 -10.79 -2.83 -12.95
C LEU A 118 -10.05 -1.58 -12.46
N LEU A 119 -9.89 -0.56 -13.30
CA LEU A 119 -9.29 0.71 -12.89
C LEU A 119 -10.16 1.43 -11.87
N SER A 120 -11.48 1.47 -12.07
CA SER A 120 -12.41 2.01 -11.08
C SER A 120 -12.33 1.25 -9.76
N PHE A 121 -12.29 -0.08 -9.81
CA PHE A 121 -12.15 -0.96 -8.64
C PHE A 121 -10.88 -0.66 -7.84
N THR A 122 -9.78 -0.34 -8.51
CA THR A 122 -8.46 -0.09 -7.88
C THR A 122 -8.17 1.39 -7.61
N GLY A 123 -9.20 2.26 -7.72
CA GLY A 123 -9.08 3.70 -7.47
C GLY A 123 -8.17 4.41 -8.48
N GLY A 124 -8.11 3.93 -9.72
CA GLY A 124 -7.30 4.49 -10.79
C GLY A 124 -5.82 4.11 -10.75
N SER A 125 -5.40 3.25 -9.80
CA SER A 125 -4.01 2.82 -9.69
C SER A 125 -3.69 1.69 -10.69
N PRO A 126 -2.82 1.92 -11.70
CA PRO A 126 -2.48 0.88 -12.67
C PRO A 126 -1.68 -0.26 -12.04
N PHE A 127 -0.86 -0.01 -11.02
CA PHE A 127 -0.13 -1.05 -10.31
C PHE A 127 -1.04 -1.95 -9.48
N ASN A 128 -2.04 -1.34 -8.81
CA ASN A 128 -3.05 -2.13 -8.10
C ASN A 128 -3.93 -2.89 -9.07
N ALA A 129 -4.22 -2.34 -10.27
CA ALA A 129 -4.96 -3.05 -11.31
C ALA A 129 -4.20 -4.31 -11.78
N ILE A 130 -2.89 -4.21 -12.03
CA ILE A 130 -2.06 -5.36 -12.39
C ILE A 130 -2.12 -6.44 -11.30
N LYS A 131 -1.94 -6.04 -10.03
CA LYS A 131 -2.00 -6.97 -8.90
C LYS A 131 -3.37 -7.62 -8.76
N GLU A 132 -4.44 -6.87 -9.01
CA GLU A 132 -5.81 -7.37 -8.89
C GLU A 132 -6.22 -8.31 -10.02
N LEU A 133 -5.54 -8.25 -11.18
CA LEU A 133 -5.72 -9.26 -12.23
C LEU A 133 -5.33 -10.66 -11.76
N GLU A 134 -4.31 -10.76 -10.91
CA GLU A 134 -3.89 -12.05 -10.33
C GLU A 134 -4.95 -12.62 -9.35
N ASN A 135 -5.78 -11.76 -8.76
CA ASN A 135 -6.80 -12.12 -7.78
C ASN A 135 -8.23 -12.16 -8.36
N GLN A 136 -8.36 -12.20 -9.70
CA GLN A 136 -9.67 -12.11 -10.35
C GLN A 136 -10.61 -13.26 -9.97
N SER A 137 -10.08 -14.49 -9.83
CA SER A 137 -10.84 -15.67 -9.43
C SER A 137 -11.39 -15.52 -8.01
N GLU A 138 -10.56 -15.07 -7.08
CA GLU A 138 -10.92 -14.87 -5.67
C GLU A 138 -11.93 -13.73 -5.52
N ARG A 139 -11.76 -12.65 -6.31
CA ARG A 139 -12.71 -11.54 -6.35
C ARG A 139 -14.10 -12.05 -6.77
N THR A 140 -14.17 -12.86 -7.82
CA THR A 140 -15.45 -13.45 -8.28
C THR A 140 -16.07 -14.33 -7.21
N VAL A 141 -15.28 -15.14 -6.52
CA VAL A 141 -15.79 -16.01 -5.44
C VAL A 141 -16.37 -15.19 -4.30
N ILE A 142 -15.66 -14.14 -3.82
CA ILE A 142 -16.15 -13.35 -2.69
C ILE A 142 -17.38 -12.53 -3.06
N THR A 143 -17.45 -11.97 -4.28
CA THR A 143 -18.64 -11.23 -4.72
C THR A 143 -19.86 -12.14 -4.85
N GLN A 144 -19.69 -13.38 -5.34
CA GLN A 144 -20.75 -14.38 -5.35
C GLN A 144 -21.22 -14.77 -3.95
N LEU A 145 -20.31 -14.86 -2.98
CA LEU A 145 -20.67 -15.11 -1.58
C LEU A 145 -21.45 -13.94 -1.00
N LEU A 146 -20.99 -12.72 -1.19
CA LEU A 146 -21.64 -11.50 -0.67
C LEU A 146 -23.05 -11.31 -1.27
N SER A 147 -23.26 -11.67 -2.54
CA SER A 147 -24.57 -11.59 -3.20
C SER A 147 -25.62 -12.54 -2.61
N GLN A 148 -25.21 -13.53 -1.81
CA GLN A 148 -26.16 -14.43 -1.13
C GLN A 148 -26.88 -13.77 0.06
N GLY A 149 -26.46 -12.58 0.49
CA GLY A 149 -27.07 -11.84 1.59
C GLY A 149 -27.09 -12.65 2.89
N HIS A 150 -28.28 -12.86 3.47
CA HIS A 150 -28.45 -13.59 4.73
C HIS A 150 -28.11 -15.10 4.66
N LYS A 151 -27.88 -15.64 3.46
CA LYS A 151 -27.49 -17.04 3.24
C LYS A 151 -25.96 -17.23 3.11
N ILE A 152 -25.18 -16.21 3.42
CA ILE A 152 -23.73 -16.26 3.32
C ILE A 152 -23.15 -17.40 4.15
N ASP A 153 -22.31 -18.20 3.51
CA ASP A 153 -21.50 -19.21 4.20
C ASP A 153 -20.22 -18.57 4.76
N ILE A 154 -20.24 -18.33 6.07
CA ILE A 154 -19.12 -17.70 6.80
C ILE A 154 -17.83 -18.54 6.70
N THR A 155 -17.93 -19.86 6.55
CA THR A 155 -16.74 -20.73 6.45
C THR A 155 -15.93 -20.44 5.18
N LYS A 156 -16.62 -20.09 4.08
CA LYS A 156 -15.98 -19.71 2.83
C LYS A 156 -15.31 -18.34 2.91
N ILE A 157 -15.86 -17.40 3.68
CA ILE A 157 -15.20 -16.12 3.96
C ILE A 157 -13.92 -16.36 4.76
N ASN A 158 -13.94 -17.22 5.77
CA ASN A 158 -12.74 -17.59 6.51
C ASN A 158 -11.66 -18.19 5.60
N TYR A 159 -12.03 -19.03 4.64
CA TYR A 159 -11.09 -19.56 3.65
C TYR A 159 -10.44 -18.42 2.83
N THR A 160 -11.21 -17.44 2.37
CA THR A 160 -10.68 -16.28 1.64
C THR A 160 -9.73 -15.46 2.50
N ILE A 161 -10.04 -15.26 3.79
CA ILE A 161 -9.13 -14.58 4.74
C ILE A 161 -7.80 -15.32 4.86
N LEU A 162 -7.83 -16.64 4.92
CA LEU A 162 -6.62 -17.47 5.04
C LEU A 162 -5.76 -17.43 3.78
N THR A 163 -6.37 -17.34 2.60
CA THR A 163 -5.67 -17.36 1.31
C THR A 163 -5.20 -15.98 0.87
N GLN A 164 -6.05 -14.95 0.97
CA GLN A 164 -5.79 -13.59 0.48
C GLN A 164 -5.36 -12.60 1.60
N GLY A 165 -5.64 -12.96 2.84
CA GLY A 165 -5.39 -12.11 4.00
C GLY A 165 -6.58 -11.25 4.41
N LEU A 166 -6.59 -10.86 5.68
CA LEU A 166 -7.67 -10.10 6.30
C LEU A 166 -7.87 -8.73 5.64
N ASP A 167 -6.77 -8.01 5.39
CA ASP A 167 -6.83 -6.65 4.85
C ASP A 167 -7.49 -6.60 3.46
N TRP A 168 -7.16 -7.57 2.59
CA TRP A 168 -7.79 -7.69 1.27
C TRP A 168 -9.28 -8.03 1.38
N THR A 169 -9.62 -9.01 2.21
CA THR A 169 -11.02 -9.44 2.40
C THR A 169 -11.89 -8.32 2.96
N VAL A 170 -11.40 -7.59 3.97
CA VAL A 170 -12.12 -6.44 4.55
C VAL A 170 -12.32 -5.35 3.50
N ASN A 171 -11.30 -5.05 2.69
CA ASN A 171 -11.40 -4.06 1.62
C ASN A 171 -12.48 -4.45 0.59
N MET A 172 -12.57 -5.73 0.22
CA MET A 172 -13.60 -6.25 -0.66
C MET A 172 -15.01 -6.04 -0.09
N ILE A 173 -15.20 -6.39 1.19
CA ILE A 173 -16.49 -6.20 1.87
C ILE A 173 -16.86 -4.72 1.96
N GLN A 174 -15.90 -3.85 2.25
CA GLN A 174 -16.14 -2.41 2.31
C GLN A 174 -16.57 -1.83 0.95
N LYS A 175 -15.89 -2.21 -0.13
CA LYS A 175 -16.27 -1.79 -1.49
C LYS A 175 -17.65 -2.31 -1.89
N TRP A 176 -17.96 -3.55 -1.54
CA TRP A 176 -19.27 -4.14 -1.78
C TRP A 176 -20.37 -3.39 -1.01
N ALA A 177 -20.16 -3.14 0.29
CA ALA A 177 -21.12 -2.40 1.11
C ALA A 177 -21.31 -0.96 0.61
N PHE A 178 -20.24 -0.31 0.15
CA PHE A 178 -20.32 1.02 -0.47
C PHE A 178 -21.20 1.00 -1.72
N ASP A 179 -20.98 0.04 -2.63
CA ASP A 179 -21.76 -0.07 -3.87
C ASP A 179 -23.21 -0.41 -3.59
N LEU A 180 -23.50 -1.24 -2.57
CA LEU A 180 -24.89 -1.48 -2.13
C LEU A 180 -25.59 -0.18 -1.72
N LEU A 181 -24.96 0.63 -0.90
CA LEU A 181 -25.51 1.90 -0.45
C LEU A 181 -25.66 2.89 -1.61
N LEU A 182 -24.65 2.97 -2.48
CA LEU A 182 -24.68 3.84 -3.66
C LEU A 182 -25.79 3.41 -4.62
N ASN A 183 -25.90 2.13 -4.92
CA ASN A 183 -26.92 1.58 -5.80
C ASN A 183 -28.33 1.83 -5.25
N PHE A 184 -28.52 1.67 -3.93
CA PHE A 184 -29.81 1.96 -3.29
C PHE A 184 -30.27 3.42 -3.50
N HIS A 185 -29.34 4.37 -3.51
CA HIS A 185 -29.67 5.79 -3.65
C HIS A 185 -29.63 6.31 -5.09
N THR A 186 -28.74 5.79 -5.94
CA THR A 186 -28.43 6.35 -7.26
C THR A 186 -28.67 5.41 -8.42
N GLN A 187 -28.95 4.14 -8.16
CA GLN A 187 -29.04 3.06 -9.15
C GLN A 187 -27.74 2.90 -9.96
N GLN A 188 -26.59 3.21 -9.35
CA GLN A 188 -25.27 3.10 -9.96
C GLN A 188 -24.30 2.38 -9.04
N SER A 189 -23.33 1.67 -9.63
CA SER A 189 -22.22 1.05 -8.94
C SER A 189 -20.92 1.72 -9.30
N TYR A 190 -20.00 1.88 -8.36
CA TYR A 190 -18.69 2.50 -8.55
C TYR A 190 -17.59 1.46 -8.76
N TYR A 191 -17.48 0.50 -7.85
CA TYR A 191 -16.42 -0.51 -7.85
C TYR A 191 -16.76 -1.74 -8.69
N PHE A 192 -18.02 -2.18 -8.70
CA PHE A 192 -18.48 -3.42 -9.33
C PHE A 192 -19.38 -3.14 -10.53
N LYS A 193 -18.99 -2.22 -11.40
CA LYS A 193 -19.79 -1.73 -12.55
C LYS A 193 -20.33 -2.85 -13.46
N ASN A 194 -19.58 -3.93 -13.64
CA ASN A 194 -19.99 -5.05 -14.49
C ASN A 194 -20.75 -6.14 -13.73
N GLU A 195 -20.99 -5.95 -12.44
CA GLU A 195 -21.61 -6.93 -11.54
C GLU A 195 -22.93 -6.41 -10.95
N GLU A 196 -23.51 -5.36 -11.52
CA GLU A 196 -24.72 -4.67 -11.05
C GLU A 196 -25.90 -5.61 -10.82
N ALA A 197 -26.03 -6.66 -11.66
CA ALA A 197 -27.08 -7.67 -11.49
C ALA A 197 -26.91 -8.57 -10.24
N ARG A 198 -25.81 -8.44 -9.49
CA ARG A 198 -25.49 -9.24 -8.31
C ARG A 198 -25.54 -8.46 -7.00
N ILE A 199 -25.88 -7.17 -7.08
CA ILE A 199 -26.03 -6.27 -5.92
C ILE A 199 -27.54 -6.05 -5.58
#